data_8221bc25a66bbf0664b90d25f61dd7eb
#
_entry.id   8221bc25a66bbf0664b90d25f61dd7eb
#
_cell.length_a   1.000
_cell.length_b   1.000
_cell.length_c   1.000
_cell.angle_alpha   90.00
_cell.angle_beta   90.00
_cell.angle_gamma   90.00
#
_symmetry.space_group_name_H-M   'P 1'
#
loop_
_entity.id
_entity.type
_entity.pdbx_description
1 polymer ?
#
loop_
_entity_poly.entity_id
_entity_poly.type
_entity_poly.pdbx_seq_one_letter_code
_entity_poly.pdbx_strand_id
1 'polypeptide(L)'
;MTLAGIDFTDLDNFASGFPHELFAVHRREAPVYWHEPTENTPDGEGFWSVATYPETLAVFRDPETYSSVTGGSRPYGGTLLQDLAIAGQVLNMMDDPRHSQIRRLVSSGLTPRMIRRVEDDLRARTRRLLDAVEPGVPFDFLVDVAAELPMQMICILLGVPESERHWLFQAIEPQFDFGGSRKASLGQLSADEAGSRMYTYGQELIAAKRAEPTDDMLSVVANASVDDGELSDLELYLFFSLLFSAGAETTRNAVAGGLLALIEYPAQLALLRDDLGLLPSAVEEMVRWTSPSPSKRRTATRDVELGGCAIDAGQKVQIWEGSANRDPAVFTDPDVFDIDRKPNPHLGFGQGVHYCLGANLARLELRVLFEELLARLPDLQLATDVELPRRRGNFVLGLEHVPVTFTPGARVA
;
A
#
# COMPACT_ATOMS: atom_id res chain seq x y z
N MET A 1 -25.35 -13.54 10.97
CA MET A 1 -24.02 -14.07 10.61
C MET A 1 -23.23 -14.16 11.89
N THR A 2 -22.55 -15.27 12.15
CA THR A 2 -21.67 -15.47 13.32
C THR A 2 -20.22 -15.60 12.85
N LEU A 3 -19.27 -15.21 13.69
CA LEU A 3 -17.84 -15.21 13.36
C LEU A 3 -17.32 -16.59 12.92
N ALA A 4 -17.80 -17.67 13.55
CA ALA A 4 -17.40 -19.06 13.23
C ALA A 4 -17.72 -19.53 11.79
N GLY A 5 -18.52 -18.77 11.04
CA GLY A 5 -18.84 -19.08 9.63
C GLY A 5 -18.12 -18.20 8.62
N ILE A 6 -17.18 -17.35 9.06
CA ILE A 6 -16.47 -16.40 8.19
C ILE A 6 -15.07 -16.93 7.92
N ASP A 7 -14.75 -17.15 6.63
CA ASP A 7 -13.39 -17.41 6.17
C ASP A 7 -12.72 -16.09 5.72
N PHE A 8 -11.77 -15.59 6.52
CA PHE A 8 -11.00 -14.39 6.21
C PHE A 8 -9.90 -14.61 5.15
N THR A 9 -9.72 -15.84 4.70
CA THR A 9 -8.78 -16.20 3.64
C THR A 9 -9.44 -16.43 2.28
N ASP A 10 -10.78 -16.53 2.26
CA ASP A 10 -11.55 -16.57 1.02
C ASP A 10 -11.53 -15.20 0.34
N LEU A 11 -10.83 -15.13 -0.79
CA LEU A 11 -10.66 -13.88 -1.56
C LEU A 11 -11.96 -13.39 -2.20
N ASP A 12 -12.98 -14.22 -2.32
CA ASP A 12 -14.30 -13.80 -2.82
C ASP A 12 -14.98 -12.82 -1.84
N ASN A 13 -14.68 -12.93 -0.54
CA ASN A 13 -15.10 -11.95 0.45
C ASN A 13 -14.55 -10.54 0.21
N PHE A 14 -13.44 -10.43 -0.56
CA PHE A 14 -12.77 -9.16 -0.89
C PHE A 14 -13.04 -8.69 -2.33
N ALA A 15 -13.90 -9.36 -3.08
CA ALA A 15 -14.17 -9.07 -4.48
C ALA A 15 -14.76 -7.67 -4.71
N SER A 16 -15.57 -7.17 -3.77
CA SER A 16 -16.14 -5.81 -3.79
C SER A 16 -15.35 -4.80 -2.93
N GLY A 17 -14.14 -5.15 -2.50
CA GLY A 17 -13.29 -4.35 -1.62
C GLY A 17 -13.15 -4.95 -0.22
N PHE A 18 -12.75 -4.15 0.76
CA PHE A 18 -12.63 -4.64 2.14
C PHE A 18 -14.02 -4.93 2.73
N PRO A 19 -14.28 -6.14 3.25
CA PRO A 19 -15.60 -6.55 3.70
C PRO A 19 -15.92 -6.01 5.11
N HIS A 20 -16.17 -4.70 5.22
CA HIS A 20 -16.35 -3.98 6.49
C HIS A 20 -17.42 -4.62 7.40
N GLU A 21 -18.51 -5.15 6.82
CA GLU A 21 -19.59 -5.80 7.58
C GLU A 21 -19.12 -7.08 8.26
N LEU A 22 -18.30 -7.91 7.57
CA LEU A 22 -17.73 -9.13 8.16
C LEU A 22 -16.79 -8.78 9.32
N PHE A 23 -15.96 -7.74 9.13
CA PHE A 23 -15.06 -7.30 10.17
C PHE A 23 -15.75 -6.55 11.31
N ALA A 24 -16.91 -5.94 11.10
CA ALA A 24 -17.74 -5.42 12.19
C ALA A 24 -18.26 -6.54 13.11
N VAL A 25 -18.60 -7.71 12.54
CA VAL A 25 -18.92 -8.91 13.33
C VAL A 25 -17.70 -9.38 14.11
N HIS A 26 -16.53 -9.43 13.46
CA HIS A 26 -15.28 -9.85 14.09
C HIS A 26 -14.93 -8.96 15.29
N ARG A 27 -14.91 -7.63 15.11
CA ARG A 27 -14.63 -6.67 16.19
C ARG A 27 -15.57 -6.82 17.38
N ARG A 28 -16.86 -7.09 17.11
CA ARG A 28 -17.90 -7.21 18.16
C ARG A 28 -17.84 -8.52 18.91
N GLU A 29 -17.62 -9.65 18.23
CA GLU A 29 -17.77 -10.99 18.81
C GLU A 29 -16.45 -11.50 19.43
N ALA A 30 -15.33 -11.30 18.78
CA ALA A 30 -14.02 -11.68 19.27
C ALA A 30 -12.93 -10.81 18.62
N PRO A 31 -12.45 -9.75 19.31
CA PRO A 31 -11.39 -8.86 18.82
C PRO A 31 -10.11 -9.58 18.34
N VAL A 32 -9.76 -10.67 19.01
CA VAL A 32 -8.71 -11.62 18.65
C VAL A 32 -9.37 -13.00 18.54
N TYR A 33 -9.24 -13.64 17.38
CA TYR A 33 -9.95 -14.86 17.05
C TYR A 33 -9.01 -15.88 16.39
N TRP A 34 -9.06 -17.15 16.86
CA TRP A 34 -8.37 -18.22 16.18
C TRP A 34 -9.15 -18.62 14.93
N HIS A 35 -8.55 -18.37 13.77
CA HIS A 35 -9.08 -18.81 12.48
C HIS A 35 -8.56 -20.21 12.19
N GLU A 36 -9.46 -21.20 12.22
CA GLU A 36 -9.11 -22.55 11.83
C GLU A 36 -8.69 -22.62 10.36
N PRO A 37 -7.77 -23.53 10.01
CA PRO A 37 -7.36 -23.67 8.61
C PRO A 37 -8.55 -24.11 7.74
N THR A 38 -8.65 -23.48 6.58
CA THR A 38 -9.65 -23.80 5.52
C THR A 38 -8.91 -24.24 4.26
N GLU A 39 -9.64 -24.58 3.21
CA GLU A 39 -9.06 -24.85 1.90
C GLU A 39 -8.36 -23.63 1.27
N ASN A 40 -8.74 -22.41 1.70
CA ASN A 40 -8.16 -21.14 1.23
C ASN A 40 -6.97 -20.69 2.08
N THR A 41 -6.73 -21.30 3.23
CA THR A 41 -5.67 -20.87 4.14
C THR A 41 -4.30 -21.26 3.61
N PRO A 42 -3.38 -20.28 3.39
CA PRO A 42 -2.03 -20.60 2.96
C PRO A 42 -1.31 -21.54 3.93
N ASP A 43 -0.52 -22.47 3.39
CA ASP A 43 0.26 -23.48 4.12
C ASP A 43 -0.61 -24.46 4.94
N GLY A 44 -1.94 -24.40 4.84
CA GLY A 44 -2.86 -25.26 5.60
C GLY A 44 -2.81 -25.02 7.12
N GLU A 45 -2.39 -23.86 7.55
CA GLU A 45 -2.26 -23.49 8.96
C GLU A 45 -3.31 -22.45 9.38
N GLY A 46 -3.86 -22.61 10.59
CA GLY A 46 -4.64 -21.58 11.25
C GLY A 46 -3.80 -20.38 11.67
N PHE A 47 -4.46 -19.31 12.05
CA PHE A 47 -3.83 -18.08 12.49
C PHE A 47 -4.71 -17.30 13.46
N TRP A 48 -4.11 -16.44 14.26
CA TRP A 48 -4.82 -15.48 15.07
C TRP A 48 -5.20 -14.26 14.22
N SER A 49 -6.48 -14.02 14.07
CA SER A 49 -7.05 -12.87 13.36
C SER A 49 -7.32 -11.75 14.36
N VAL A 50 -6.78 -10.55 14.11
CA VAL A 50 -6.83 -9.38 15.00
C VAL A 50 -7.54 -8.24 14.28
N ALA A 51 -8.75 -7.86 14.73
CA ALA A 51 -9.62 -6.94 14.02
C ALA A 51 -9.77 -5.55 14.65
N THR A 52 -9.47 -5.39 15.94
CA THR A 52 -9.67 -4.14 16.68
C THR A 52 -8.43 -3.25 16.67
N TYR A 53 -8.62 -1.95 16.86
CA TYR A 53 -7.55 -0.97 16.83
C TYR A 53 -6.53 -1.17 17.96
N PRO A 54 -6.91 -1.35 19.24
CA PRO A 54 -5.95 -1.48 20.35
C PRO A 54 -5.01 -2.67 20.16
N GLU A 55 -5.54 -3.83 19.80
CA GLU A 55 -4.77 -5.08 19.63
C GLU A 55 -3.88 -4.99 18.38
N THR A 56 -4.37 -4.42 17.28
CA THR A 56 -3.54 -4.15 16.09
C THR A 56 -2.38 -3.22 16.41
N LEU A 57 -2.65 -2.15 17.18
CA LEU A 57 -1.61 -1.21 17.61
C LEU A 57 -0.60 -1.87 18.56
N ALA A 58 -1.05 -2.75 19.45
CA ALA A 58 -0.17 -3.51 20.36
C ALA A 58 0.81 -4.38 19.56
N VAL A 59 0.32 -5.11 18.55
CA VAL A 59 1.17 -5.94 17.67
C VAL A 59 2.20 -5.08 16.92
N PHE A 60 1.81 -3.92 16.40
CA PHE A 60 2.75 -3.04 15.71
C PHE A 60 3.85 -2.47 16.60
N ARG A 61 3.56 -2.26 17.89
CA ARG A 61 4.46 -1.61 18.83
C ARG A 61 5.42 -2.54 19.54
N ASP A 62 5.21 -3.84 19.42
CA ASP A 62 6.06 -4.88 20.03
C ASP A 62 6.69 -5.80 18.97
N PRO A 63 7.68 -5.29 18.20
CA PRO A 63 8.34 -6.06 17.15
C PRO A 63 9.21 -7.20 17.70
N GLU A 64 9.60 -7.15 18.99
CA GLU A 64 10.36 -8.21 19.64
C GLU A 64 9.49 -9.46 19.86
N THR A 65 8.22 -9.27 20.21
CA THR A 65 7.24 -10.35 20.37
C THR A 65 6.60 -10.75 19.07
N TYR A 66 6.36 -9.80 18.15
CA TYR A 66 5.66 -10.02 16.89
C TYR A 66 6.59 -9.78 15.69
N SER A 67 7.38 -10.81 15.37
CA SER A 67 8.41 -10.77 14.32
C SER A 67 7.83 -10.63 12.92
N SER A 68 8.53 -9.85 12.09
CA SER A 68 8.31 -9.76 10.63
C SER A 68 9.09 -10.80 9.85
N VAL A 69 10.07 -11.45 10.48
CA VAL A 69 10.89 -12.51 9.87
C VAL A 69 10.25 -13.86 10.11
N THR A 70 10.32 -14.35 11.35
CA THR A 70 9.81 -15.64 11.78
C THR A 70 9.68 -15.65 13.29
N GLY A 71 9.12 -16.71 13.85
CA GLY A 71 9.01 -16.88 15.30
C GLY A 71 9.13 -18.33 15.72
N GLY A 72 9.59 -18.55 16.95
CA GLY A 72 9.79 -19.89 17.51
C GLY A 72 10.75 -20.73 16.65
N SER A 73 10.34 -21.95 16.30
CA SER A 73 11.15 -22.90 15.51
C SER A 73 10.81 -22.86 14.00
N ARG A 74 10.04 -21.88 13.53
CA ARG A 74 9.63 -21.82 12.13
C ARG A 74 10.83 -21.47 11.24
N PRO A 75 11.05 -22.19 10.12
CA PRO A 75 12.16 -21.90 9.21
C PRO A 75 11.91 -20.69 8.31
N TYR A 76 10.62 -20.33 8.08
CA TYR A 76 10.19 -19.24 7.22
C TYR A 76 9.10 -18.40 7.90
N GLY A 77 8.83 -17.23 7.36
CA GLY A 77 7.82 -16.33 7.87
C GLY A 77 7.48 -15.20 6.89
N GLY A 78 7.54 -13.96 7.35
CA GLY A 78 7.25 -12.79 6.53
C GLY A 78 5.98 -12.06 6.96
N THR A 79 5.50 -11.16 6.10
CA THR A 79 4.36 -10.26 6.37
C THR A 79 3.08 -10.66 5.65
N LEU A 80 3.08 -11.78 4.92
CA LEU A 80 1.91 -12.44 4.34
C LEU A 80 1.53 -13.66 5.18
N LEU A 81 0.29 -14.13 5.08
CA LEU A 81 -0.13 -15.39 5.73
C LEU A 81 0.68 -16.58 5.22
N GLN A 82 1.04 -16.59 3.94
CA GLN A 82 1.96 -17.56 3.36
C GLN A 82 3.37 -17.37 3.92
N ASP A 83 4.04 -18.46 4.25
CA ASP A 83 5.46 -18.44 4.61
C ASP A 83 6.35 -18.21 3.37
N LEU A 84 7.28 -17.28 3.48
CA LEU A 84 8.16 -16.87 2.39
C LEU A 84 9.62 -17.12 2.73
N ALA A 85 10.33 -17.80 1.85
CA ALA A 85 11.76 -18.09 2.01
C ALA A 85 12.66 -16.83 1.95
N ILE A 86 12.13 -15.72 1.43
CA ILE A 86 12.81 -14.40 1.38
C ILE A 86 12.64 -13.57 2.66
N ALA A 87 11.90 -14.07 3.65
CA ALA A 87 11.78 -13.41 4.96
C ALA A 87 13.17 -13.22 5.58
N GLY A 88 13.41 -12.03 6.14
CA GLY A 88 14.74 -11.62 6.62
C GLY A 88 15.64 -10.97 5.56
N GLN A 89 15.28 -11.03 4.27
CA GLN A 89 16.06 -10.43 3.18
C GLN A 89 15.38 -9.20 2.56
N VAL A 90 14.07 -9.04 2.75
CA VAL A 90 13.29 -7.89 2.27
C VAL A 90 13.04 -6.94 3.43
N LEU A 91 13.27 -5.65 3.25
CA LEU A 91 13.24 -4.64 4.33
C LEU A 91 11.97 -4.69 5.20
N ASN A 92 10.79 -4.87 4.62
CA ASN A 92 9.53 -4.97 5.36
C ASN A 92 9.33 -6.33 6.06
N MET A 93 10.19 -7.31 5.79
CA MET A 93 10.22 -8.66 6.37
C MET A 93 11.52 -8.89 7.16
N MET A 94 12.14 -7.83 7.66
CA MET A 94 13.31 -7.87 8.53
C MET A 94 12.93 -7.47 9.94
N ASP A 95 13.70 -7.95 10.92
CA ASP A 95 13.66 -7.47 12.31
C ASP A 95 14.95 -6.72 12.66
N ASP A 96 14.93 -6.01 13.78
CA ASP A 96 16.12 -5.36 14.30
C ASP A 96 17.18 -6.40 14.76
N PRO A 97 18.47 -6.05 14.67
CA PRO A 97 19.04 -4.75 14.32
C PRO A 97 19.17 -4.47 12.80
N ARG A 98 19.10 -5.51 11.94
CA ARG A 98 19.34 -5.40 10.48
C ARG A 98 18.34 -4.44 9.82
N HIS A 99 17.06 -4.53 10.19
CA HIS A 99 16.02 -3.62 9.70
C HIS A 99 16.38 -2.15 9.95
N SER A 100 16.71 -1.79 11.19
CA SER A 100 17.03 -0.39 11.56
C SER A 100 18.29 0.13 10.89
N GLN A 101 19.28 -0.72 10.64
CA GLN A 101 20.49 -0.35 9.92
C GLN A 101 20.18 0.05 8.48
N ILE A 102 19.49 -0.80 7.73
CA ILE A 102 19.13 -0.53 6.32
C ILE A 102 18.13 0.63 6.26
N ARG A 103 17.12 0.64 7.15
CA ARG A 103 16.13 1.72 7.18
C ARG A 103 16.75 3.12 7.35
N ARG A 104 17.78 3.27 8.20
CA ARG A 104 18.48 4.55 8.37
C ARG A 104 19.13 5.04 7.09
N LEU A 105 19.77 4.15 6.30
CA LEU A 105 20.34 4.48 5.00
C LEU A 105 19.29 5.04 4.05
N VAL A 106 18.19 4.32 3.91
CA VAL A 106 17.09 4.68 3.00
C VAL A 106 16.41 5.97 3.43
N SER A 107 16.17 6.14 4.73
CA SER A 107 15.50 7.34 5.27
C SER A 107 16.29 8.62 5.00
N SER A 108 17.63 8.53 4.86
CA SER A 108 18.46 9.66 4.51
C SER A 108 18.17 10.20 3.10
N GLY A 109 17.65 9.36 2.19
CA GLY A 109 17.22 9.72 0.84
C GLY A 109 15.80 10.33 0.76
N LEU A 110 14.98 10.21 1.81
CA LEU A 110 13.61 10.76 1.88
C LEU A 110 13.49 11.96 2.84
N THR A 111 14.50 12.82 2.86
CA THR A 111 14.50 14.00 3.72
C THR A 111 13.45 15.03 3.29
N PRO A 112 12.96 15.90 4.20
CA PRO A 112 12.05 17.00 3.84
C PRO A 112 12.60 17.91 2.75
N ARG A 113 13.94 18.03 2.62
CA ARG A 113 14.58 18.82 1.55
C ARG A 113 14.39 18.13 0.20
N MET A 114 14.57 16.82 0.12
CA MET A 114 14.37 16.04 -1.10
C MET A 114 12.89 16.05 -1.51
N ILE A 115 11.98 15.87 -0.55
CA ILE A 115 10.54 15.92 -0.78
C ILE A 115 10.11 17.28 -1.37
N ARG A 116 10.62 18.39 -0.84
CA ARG A 116 10.35 19.72 -1.43
C ARG A 116 10.91 19.89 -2.84
N ARG A 117 12.10 19.35 -3.12
CA ARG A 117 12.69 19.39 -4.48
C ARG A 117 11.86 18.60 -5.49
N VAL A 118 11.20 17.55 -5.03
CA VAL A 118 10.34 16.67 -5.84
C VAL A 118 8.95 17.30 -6.06
N GLU A 119 8.48 18.19 -5.18
CA GLU A 119 7.13 18.77 -5.27
C GLU A 119 6.88 19.54 -6.57
N ASP A 120 7.83 20.36 -7.02
CA ASP A 120 7.66 21.15 -8.26
C ASP A 120 7.58 20.24 -9.49
N ASP A 121 8.42 19.20 -9.54
CA ASP A 121 8.39 18.20 -10.61
C ASP A 121 7.10 17.37 -10.58
N LEU A 122 6.69 16.95 -9.39
CA LEU A 122 5.44 16.24 -9.15
C LEU A 122 4.23 17.05 -9.66
N ARG A 123 4.18 18.34 -9.31
CA ARG A 123 3.13 19.26 -9.75
C ARG A 123 3.12 19.44 -11.27
N ALA A 124 4.27 19.62 -11.88
CA ALA A 124 4.40 19.74 -13.32
C ALA A 124 3.94 18.45 -14.05
N ARG A 125 4.24 17.27 -13.50
CA ARG A 125 3.78 15.98 -14.03
C ARG A 125 2.27 15.81 -13.88
N THR A 126 1.72 16.13 -12.71
CA THR A 126 0.28 16.10 -12.46
C THR A 126 -0.46 16.96 -13.48
N ARG A 127 0.01 18.19 -13.70
CA ARG A 127 -0.57 19.09 -14.70
C ARG A 127 -0.56 18.48 -16.11
N ARG A 128 0.57 17.90 -16.53
CA ARG A 128 0.66 17.27 -17.85
C ARG A 128 -0.33 16.10 -18.00
N LEU A 129 -0.49 15.26 -16.98
CA LEU A 129 -1.45 14.15 -17.01
C LEU A 129 -2.89 14.67 -17.10
N LEU A 130 -3.25 15.67 -16.31
CA LEU A 130 -4.58 16.27 -16.33
C LEU A 130 -4.85 17.10 -17.59
N ASP A 131 -3.82 17.67 -18.23
CA ASP A 131 -3.94 18.41 -19.49
C ASP A 131 -4.14 17.49 -20.68
N ALA A 132 -3.72 16.21 -20.58
CA ALA A 132 -3.86 15.23 -21.64
C ALA A 132 -5.28 14.67 -21.79
N VAL A 133 -6.14 14.78 -20.75
CA VAL A 133 -7.52 14.26 -20.82
C VAL A 133 -8.45 15.22 -21.54
N GLU A 134 -9.37 14.70 -22.35
CA GLU A 134 -10.27 15.48 -23.19
C GLU A 134 -11.62 15.75 -22.50
N PRO A 135 -12.12 17.01 -22.47
CA PRO A 135 -13.43 17.34 -21.89
C PRO A 135 -14.57 16.60 -22.60
N GLY A 136 -15.49 16.03 -21.81
CA GLY A 136 -16.66 15.31 -22.31
C GLY A 136 -16.38 13.92 -22.89
N VAL A 137 -15.11 13.51 -22.91
CA VAL A 137 -14.70 12.15 -23.31
C VAL A 137 -14.39 11.36 -22.05
N PRO A 138 -15.01 10.20 -21.84
CA PRO A 138 -14.64 9.32 -20.72
C PRO A 138 -13.17 8.86 -20.83
N PHE A 139 -12.48 8.89 -19.70
CA PHE A 139 -11.11 8.37 -19.56
C PHE A 139 -10.98 7.52 -18.30
N ASP A 140 -9.98 6.66 -18.23
CA ASP A 140 -9.73 5.83 -17.04
C ASP A 140 -8.83 6.58 -16.05
N PHE A 141 -9.41 7.20 -15.04
CA PHE A 141 -8.66 7.94 -14.02
C PHE A 141 -7.61 7.08 -13.32
N LEU A 142 -7.90 5.78 -13.10
CA LEU A 142 -6.95 4.88 -12.44
C LEU A 142 -5.71 4.68 -13.31
N VAL A 143 -5.89 4.40 -14.59
CA VAL A 143 -4.80 4.06 -15.53
C VAL A 143 -4.06 5.33 -15.98
N ASP A 144 -4.82 6.35 -16.41
CA ASP A 144 -4.25 7.52 -17.09
C ASP A 144 -3.67 8.55 -16.12
N VAL A 145 -4.09 8.54 -14.85
CA VAL A 145 -3.66 9.55 -13.85
C VAL A 145 -3.13 8.91 -12.58
N ALA A 146 -3.96 8.13 -11.86
CA ALA A 146 -3.64 7.66 -10.52
C ALA A 146 -2.45 6.66 -10.48
N ALA A 147 -2.25 5.86 -11.53
CA ALA A 147 -1.14 4.93 -11.64
C ALA A 147 0.13 5.60 -12.19
N GLU A 148 -0.01 6.53 -13.14
CA GLU A 148 1.13 7.15 -13.81
C GLU A 148 2.01 7.96 -12.84
N LEU A 149 1.42 8.75 -11.96
CA LEU A 149 2.15 9.64 -11.09
C LEU A 149 3.07 8.91 -10.10
N PRO A 150 2.59 7.93 -9.30
CA PRO A 150 3.45 7.15 -8.40
C PRO A 150 4.54 6.36 -9.14
N MET A 151 4.24 5.81 -10.33
CA MET A 151 5.25 5.12 -11.15
C MET A 151 6.38 6.06 -11.57
N GLN A 152 6.05 7.27 -12.01
CA GLN A 152 7.05 8.26 -12.39
C GLN A 152 7.90 8.67 -11.18
N MET A 153 7.27 8.86 -10.01
CA MET A 153 7.97 9.26 -8.79
C MET A 153 8.92 8.17 -8.28
N ILE A 154 8.51 6.91 -8.28
CA ILE A 154 9.39 5.82 -7.83
C ILE A 154 10.57 5.62 -8.80
N CYS A 155 10.38 5.82 -10.10
CA CYS A 155 11.48 5.81 -11.07
C CYS A 155 12.51 6.88 -10.77
N ILE A 156 12.08 8.11 -10.47
CA ILE A 156 12.98 9.21 -10.10
C ILE A 156 13.77 8.88 -8.83
N LEU A 157 13.07 8.36 -7.79
CA LEU A 157 13.70 8.00 -6.53
C LEU A 157 14.73 6.88 -6.65
N LEU A 158 14.52 5.94 -7.55
CA LEU A 158 15.41 4.80 -7.79
C LEU A 158 16.42 5.07 -8.93
N GLY A 159 16.34 6.24 -9.58
CA GLY A 159 17.18 6.56 -10.73
C GLY A 159 16.96 5.63 -11.93
N VAL A 160 15.71 5.18 -12.11
CA VAL A 160 15.25 4.38 -13.25
C VAL A 160 14.90 5.33 -14.41
N PRO A 161 15.36 5.10 -15.65
CA PRO A 161 14.93 5.85 -16.81
C PRO A 161 13.40 5.81 -16.97
N GLU A 162 12.83 6.95 -17.31
CA GLU A 162 11.36 7.08 -17.41
C GLU A 162 10.76 6.16 -18.49
N SER A 163 11.53 5.84 -19.53
CA SER A 163 11.13 4.89 -20.59
C SER A 163 10.88 3.46 -20.07
N GLU A 164 11.48 3.09 -18.94
CA GLU A 164 11.40 1.74 -18.40
C GLU A 164 10.19 1.52 -17.48
N ARG A 165 9.50 2.59 -17.05
CA ARG A 165 8.48 2.54 -16.00
C ARG A 165 7.31 1.59 -16.32
N HIS A 166 6.80 1.63 -17.54
CA HIS A 166 5.60 0.85 -17.89
C HIS A 166 5.84 -0.66 -17.87
N TRP A 167 6.95 -1.12 -18.47
CA TRP A 167 7.22 -2.55 -18.46
C TRP A 167 7.62 -3.07 -17.08
N LEU A 168 8.32 -2.25 -16.27
CA LEU A 168 8.63 -2.60 -14.87
C LEU A 168 7.35 -2.74 -14.04
N PHE A 169 6.42 -1.82 -14.22
CA PHE A 169 5.13 -1.89 -13.55
C PHE A 169 4.35 -3.15 -13.95
N GLN A 170 4.28 -3.43 -15.25
CA GLN A 170 3.66 -4.65 -15.77
C GLN A 170 4.33 -5.92 -15.23
N ALA A 171 5.65 -5.92 -15.03
CA ALA A 171 6.37 -7.06 -14.47
C ALA A 171 6.09 -7.29 -12.98
N ILE A 172 5.75 -6.23 -12.23
CA ILE A 172 5.44 -6.30 -10.79
C ILE A 172 3.97 -6.65 -10.52
N GLU A 173 3.06 -6.19 -11.37
CA GLU A 173 1.61 -6.36 -11.16
C GLU A 173 1.17 -7.80 -10.82
N PRO A 174 1.69 -8.85 -11.47
CA PRO A 174 1.33 -10.23 -11.14
C PRO A 174 1.67 -10.64 -9.70
N GLN A 175 2.64 -9.97 -9.06
CA GLN A 175 3.01 -10.26 -7.67
C GLN A 175 1.90 -9.89 -6.67
N PHE A 176 0.92 -9.07 -7.08
CA PHE A 176 -0.23 -8.67 -6.29
C PHE A 176 -1.53 -9.36 -6.71
N ASP A 177 -1.50 -10.21 -7.73
CA ASP A 177 -2.67 -10.93 -8.24
C ASP A 177 -2.77 -12.32 -7.60
N PHE A 178 -3.07 -12.37 -6.32
CA PHE A 178 -3.25 -13.61 -5.57
C PHE A 178 -4.48 -14.42 -6.02
N GLY A 179 -5.43 -13.79 -6.72
CA GLY A 179 -6.64 -14.43 -7.24
C GLY A 179 -6.53 -14.95 -8.67
N GLY A 180 -5.39 -14.74 -9.35
CA GLY A 180 -5.19 -15.16 -10.75
C GLY A 180 -6.12 -14.49 -11.76
N SER A 181 -6.71 -13.34 -11.39
CA SER A 181 -7.72 -12.63 -12.20
C SER A 181 -7.13 -11.91 -13.41
N ARG A 182 -5.85 -11.61 -13.41
CA ARG A 182 -5.14 -10.95 -14.51
C ARG A 182 -4.39 -11.94 -15.39
N LYS A 183 -5.08 -12.47 -16.35
CA LYS A 183 -4.44 -13.04 -17.54
C LYS A 183 -4.12 -11.86 -18.46
N ALA A 184 -2.84 -11.38 -18.45
CA ALA A 184 -2.33 -10.65 -19.60
C ALA A 184 -2.33 -9.11 -19.63
N SER A 185 -1.95 -8.40 -18.57
CA SER A 185 -1.42 -7.03 -18.77
C SER A 185 0.04 -7.04 -19.29
N LEU A 186 0.74 -8.17 -19.14
CA LEU A 186 2.15 -8.37 -19.57
C LEU A 186 2.35 -8.62 -21.07
N GLY A 187 1.33 -8.42 -21.89
CA GLY A 187 1.41 -8.74 -23.32
C GLY A 187 1.63 -10.25 -23.53
N GLN A 188 2.83 -10.69 -23.82
CA GLN A 188 3.14 -12.10 -24.13
C GLN A 188 4.02 -12.78 -23.09
N LEU A 189 4.45 -12.08 -22.00
CA LEU A 189 5.35 -12.66 -21.00
C LEU A 189 4.57 -13.42 -19.92
N SER A 190 5.06 -14.60 -19.54
CA SER A 190 4.62 -15.29 -18.33
C SER A 190 5.12 -14.54 -17.06
N ALA A 191 4.54 -14.84 -15.90
CA ALA A 191 4.99 -14.25 -14.63
C ALA A 191 6.47 -14.57 -14.33
N ASP A 192 6.93 -15.78 -14.69
CA ASP A 192 8.32 -16.20 -14.51
C ASP A 192 9.28 -15.44 -15.44
N GLU A 193 8.88 -15.22 -16.70
CA GLU A 193 9.66 -14.44 -17.66
C GLU A 193 9.75 -12.98 -17.25
N ALA A 194 8.64 -12.38 -16.78
CA ALA A 194 8.60 -11.03 -16.27
C ALA A 194 9.48 -10.86 -15.04
N GLY A 195 9.41 -11.80 -14.07
CA GLY A 195 10.26 -11.84 -12.89
C GLY A 195 11.75 -11.97 -13.24
N SER A 196 12.09 -12.86 -14.17
CA SER A 196 13.47 -13.04 -14.64
C SER A 196 14.03 -11.81 -15.33
N ARG A 197 13.22 -11.17 -16.17
CA ARG A 197 13.60 -9.91 -16.86
C ARG A 197 13.80 -8.79 -15.85
N MET A 198 12.92 -8.65 -14.89
CA MET A 198 13.03 -7.65 -13.82
C MET A 198 14.27 -7.86 -12.97
N TYR A 199 14.60 -9.13 -12.65
CA TYR A 199 15.80 -9.46 -11.92
C TYR A 199 17.07 -9.05 -12.68
N THR A 200 17.16 -9.41 -13.96
CA THR A 200 18.30 -9.05 -14.82
C THR A 200 18.46 -7.53 -14.89
N TYR A 201 17.39 -6.81 -15.16
CA TYR A 201 17.40 -5.34 -15.20
C TYR A 201 17.83 -4.72 -13.86
N GLY A 202 17.32 -5.22 -12.75
CA GLY A 202 17.71 -4.75 -11.42
C GLY A 202 19.19 -4.93 -11.14
N GLN A 203 19.77 -6.09 -11.51
CA GLN A 203 21.20 -6.36 -11.38
C GLN A 203 22.06 -5.42 -12.25
N GLU A 204 21.67 -5.18 -13.50
CA GLU A 204 22.33 -4.26 -14.40
C GLU A 204 22.29 -2.82 -13.87
N LEU A 205 21.15 -2.38 -13.38
CA LEU A 205 20.97 -1.05 -12.80
C LEU A 205 21.83 -0.89 -11.53
N ILE A 206 21.85 -1.87 -10.63
CA ILE A 206 22.68 -1.86 -9.41
C ILE A 206 24.16 -1.77 -9.78
N ALA A 207 24.62 -2.58 -10.75
CA ALA A 207 25.98 -2.56 -11.21
C ALA A 207 26.38 -1.17 -11.78
N ALA A 208 25.48 -0.56 -12.57
CA ALA A 208 25.68 0.79 -13.10
C ALA A 208 25.77 1.84 -11.98
N LYS A 209 24.90 1.76 -10.95
CA LYS A 209 24.90 2.68 -9.78
C LYS A 209 26.14 2.54 -8.89
N ARG A 210 26.74 1.36 -8.84
CA ARG A 210 28.05 1.15 -8.17
C ARG A 210 29.20 1.72 -8.96
N ALA A 211 29.19 1.56 -10.29
CA ALA A 211 30.24 2.06 -11.18
C ALA A 211 30.22 3.58 -11.29
N GLU A 212 29.05 4.18 -11.41
CA GLU A 212 28.82 5.62 -11.55
C GLU A 212 27.73 6.09 -10.56
N PRO A 213 28.10 6.40 -9.29
CA PRO A 213 27.14 6.83 -8.29
C PRO A 213 26.41 8.13 -8.67
N THR A 214 25.10 8.16 -8.41
CA THR A 214 24.21 9.30 -8.62
C THR A 214 23.46 9.67 -7.34
N ASP A 215 22.67 10.77 -7.35
CA ASP A 215 21.96 11.27 -6.15
C ASP A 215 20.69 10.49 -5.81
N ASP A 216 20.35 9.42 -6.54
CA ASP A 216 19.15 8.64 -6.28
C ASP A 216 19.32 7.64 -5.14
N MET A 217 18.20 7.18 -4.61
CA MET A 217 18.15 6.31 -3.44
C MET A 217 18.81 4.96 -3.67
N LEU A 218 18.64 4.35 -4.87
CA LEU A 218 19.26 3.07 -5.17
C LEU A 218 20.79 3.20 -5.19
N SER A 219 21.32 4.30 -5.76
CA SER A 219 22.76 4.60 -5.74
C SER A 219 23.29 4.76 -4.33
N VAL A 220 22.58 5.50 -3.48
CA VAL A 220 22.96 5.69 -2.06
C VAL A 220 23.04 4.34 -1.34
N VAL A 221 22.04 3.47 -1.51
CA VAL A 221 21.98 2.18 -0.82
C VAL A 221 22.96 1.17 -1.41
N ALA A 222 23.18 1.17 -2.74
CA ALA A 222 24.12 0.27 -3.40
C ALA A 222 25.60 0.52 -3.05
N ASN A 223 25.92 1.75 -2.62
CA ASN A 223 27.27 2.16 -2.23
C ASN A 223 27.44 2.36 -0.72
N ALA A 224 26.43 2.01 0.07
CA ALA A 224 26.49 2.13 1.53
C ALA A 224 27.06 0.88 2.18
N SER A 225 27.72 1.07 3.32
CA SER A 225 28.10 -0.03 4.23
C SER A 225 27.22 0.02 5.46
N VAL A 226 26.81 -1.16 5.94
CA VAL A 226 26.19 -1.38 7.24
C VAL A 226 27.17 -2.11 8.16
N ASP A 227 26.86 -2.23 9.44
CA ASP A 227 27.81 -2.78 10.43
C ASP A 227 28.34 -4.18 10.07
N ASP A 228 27.55 -4.97 9.34
CA ASP A 228 27.89 -6.32 8.88
C ASP A 228 28.52 -6.35 7.47
N GLY A 229 28.89 -5.19 6.89
CA GLY A 229 29.46 -5.07 5.56
C GLY A 229 28.52 -4.43 4.53
N GLU A 230 28.79 -4.69 3.25
CA GLU A 230 27.95 -4.20 2.15
C GLU A 230 26.69 -5.08 2.00
N LEU A 231 25.62 -4.47 1.44
CA LEU A 231 24.44 -5.21 1.04
C LEU A 231 24.79 -6.13 -0.14
N SER A 232 24.32 -7.38 -0.07
CA SER A 232 24.46 -8.33 -1.18
C SER A 232 23.66 -7.89 -2.41
N ASP A 233 24.00 -8.40 -3.58
CA ASP A 233 23.27 -8.11 -4.82
C ASP A 233 21.80 -8.53 -4.72
N LEU A 234 21.53 -9.62 -4.00
CA LEU A 234 20.16 -10.08 -3.77
C LEU A 234 19.39 -9.12 -2.86
N GLU A 235 19.97 -8.65 -1.75
CA GLU A 235 19.32 -7.68 -0.85
C GLU A 235 19.06 -6.36 -1.58
N LEU A 236 19.98 -5.90 -2.42
CA LEU A 236 19.80 -4.69 -3.25
C LEU A 236 18.69 -4.87 -4.28
N TYR A 237 18.62 -6.01 -4.94
CA TYR A 237 17.54 -6.33 -5.87
C TYR A 237 16.18 -6.40 -5.16
N LEU A 238 16.12 -7.08 -4.02
CA LEU A 238 14.89 -7.16 -3.22
C LEU A 238 14.46 -5.78 -2.70
N PHE A 239 15.41 -4.93 -2.35
CA PHE A 239 15.15 -3.53 -2.00
C PHE A 239 14.56 -2.74 -3.19
N PHE A 240 15.19 -2.84 -4.37
CA PHE A 240 14.69 -2.23 -5.60
C PHE A 240 13.26 -2.70 -5.92
N SER A 241 13.03 -4.00 -5.92
CA SER A 241 11.73 -4.62 -6.19
C SER A 241 10.67 -4.18 -5.19
N LEU A 242 11.01 -4.17 -3.89
CA LEU A 242 10.10 -3.74 -2.82
C LEU A 242 9.68 -2.29 -2.98
N LEU A 243 10.64 -1.38 -3.20
CA LEU A 243 10.31 0.05 -3.31
C LEU A 243 9.48 0.35 -4.55
N PHE A 244 9.80 -0.30 -5.67
CA PHE A 244 9.05 -0.13 -6.89
C PHE A 244 7.59 -0.61 -6.71
N SER A 245 7.41 -1.80 -6.14
CA SER A 245 6.08 -2.37 -5.91
C SER A 245 5.27 -1.61 -4.85
N ALA A 246 5.87 -1.29 -3.71
CA ALA A 246 5.18 -0.64 -2.60
C ALA A 246 4.79 0.81 -2.92
N GLY A 247 5.65 1.53 -3.67
CA GLY A 247 5.41 2.93 -4.00
C GLY A 247 4.32 3.13 -5.05
N ALA A 248 4.26 2.28 -6.06
CA ALA A 248 3.33 2.45 -7.16
C ALA A 248 1.90 2.00 -6.82
N GLU A 249 1.74 0.78 -6.29
CA GLU A 249 0.41 0.14 -6.17
C GLU A 249 -0.46 0.74 -5.07
N THR A 250 0.10 1.00 -3.88
CA THR A 250 -0.68 1.49 -2.74
C THR A 250 -1.15 2.92 -2.93
N THR A 251 -0.29 3.80 -3.44
CA THR A 251 -0.62 5.20 -3.70
C THR A 251 -1.67 5.34 -4.80
N ARG A 252 -1.56 4.57 -5.88
CA ARG A 252 -2.57 4.49 -6.94
C ARG A 252 -3.96 4.19 -6.37
N ASN A 253 -4.06 3.19 -5.51
CA ASN A 253 -5.33 2.77 -4.91
C ASN A 253 -5.86 3.79 -3.89
N ALA A 254 -4.98 4.44 -3.13
CA ALA A 254 -5.37 5.53 -2.23
C ALA A 254 -5.96 6.73 -3.00
N VAL A 255 -5.32 7.11 -4.10
CA VAL A 255 -5.77 8.20 -4.99
C VAL A 255 -7.12 7.88 -5.61
N ALA A 256 -7.25 6.71 -6.25
CA ALA A 256 -8.48 6.33 -6.94
C ALA A 256 -9.64 6.13 -5.97
N GLY A 257 -9.40 5.45 -4.84
CA GLY A 257 -10.42 5.26 -3.80
C GLY A 257 -10.79 6.56 -3.09
N GLY A 258 -9.85 7.49 -2.92
CA GLY A 258 -10.10 8.83 -2.40
C GLY A 258 -10.99 9.66 -3.33
N LEU A 259 -10.76 9.59 -4.65
CA LEU A 259 -11.66 10.23 -5.62
C LEU A 259 -13.06 9.63 -5.57
N LEU A 260 -13.18 8.32 -5.54
CA LEU A 260 -14.48 7.65 -5.44
C LEU A 260 -15.24 8.06 -4.17
N ALA A 261 -14.54 8.14 -3.03
CA ALA A 261 -15.14 8.62 -1.79
C ALA A 261 -15.65 10.06 -1.91
N LEU A 262 -14.89 10.96 -2.54
CA LEU A 262 -15.34 12.33 -2.79
C LEU A 262 -16.55 12.40 -3.72
N ILE A 263 -16.63 11.53 -4.74
CA ILE A 263 -17.80 11.46 -5.63
C ILE A 263 -19.03 10.93 -4.88
N GLU A 264 -18.84 9.89 -4.05
CA GLU A 264 -19.89 9.29 -3.24
C GLU A 264 -20.42 10.24 -2.14
N TYR A 265 -19.53 11.11 -1.62
CA TYR A 265 -19.86 12.09 -0.57
C TYR A 265 -19.77 13.53 -1.11
N PRO A 266 -20.73 13.99 -1.95
CA PRO A 266 -20.64 15.27 -2.65
C PRO A 266 -20.57 16.49 -1.73
N ALA A 267 -21.09 16.39 -0.51
CA ALA A 267 -20.95 17.44 0.50
C ALA A 267 -19.50 17.62 0.95
N GLN A 268 -18.75 16.52 1.08
CA GLN A 268 -17.33 16.54 1.41
C GLN A 268 -16.49 17.09 0.25
N LEU A 269 -16.85 16.72 -0.99
CA LEU A 269 -16.23 17.29 -2.19
C LEU A 269 -16.46 18.80 -2.29
N ALA A 270 -17.67 19.29 -2.04
CA ALA A 270 -17.97 20.72 -2.04
C ALA A 270 -17.17 21.47 -0.96
N LEU A 271 -17.13 20.92 0.26
CA LEU A 271 -16.34 21.49 1.36
C LEU A 271 -14.85 21.59 1.00
N LEU A 272 -14.28 20.54 0.39
CA LEU A 272 -12.88 20.53 -0.01
C LEU A 272 -12.57 21.51 -1.14
N ARG A 273 -13.52 21.74 -2.06
CA ARG A 273 -13.41 22.77 -3.11
C ARG A 273 -13.43 24.18 -2.57
N ASP A 274 -14.28 24.42 -1.56
CA ASP A 274 -14.43 25.73 -0.93
C ASP A 274 -13.20 26.09 -0.07
N ASP A 275 -12.55 25.09 0.53
CA ASP A 275 -11.36 25.27 1.37
C ASP A 275 -10.31 24.17 1.12
N LEU A 276 -9.37 24.44 0.21
CA LEU A 276 -8.21 23.55 -0.02
C LEU A 276 -7.26 23.44 1.18
N GLY A 277 -7.41 24.29 2.21
CA GLY A 277 -6.70 24.16 3.47
C GLY A 277 -7.05 22.86 4.22
N LEU A 278 -8.15 22.20 3.88
CA LEU A 278 -8.55 20.87 4.40
C LEU A 278 -7.83 19.71 3.72
N LEU A 279 -7.08 19.92 2.65
CA LEU A 279 -6.37 18.83 1.95
C LEU A 279 -5.47 17.97 2.87
N PRO A 280 -4.71 18.54 3.82
CA PRO A 280 -3.92 17.71 4.72
C PRO A 280 -4.77 16.72 5.54
N SER A 281 -5.92 17.13 6.07
CA SER A 281 -6.83 16.23 6.80
C SER A 281 -7.60 15.31 5.86
N ALA A 282 -7.99 15.78 4.68
CA ALA A 282 -8.65 14.98 3.66
C ALA A 282 -7.76 13.82 3.18
N VAL A 283 -6.45 14.05 3.00
CA VAL A 283 -5.48 13.01 2.63
C VAL A 283 -5.40 11.93 3.72
N GLU A 284 -5.34 12.28 5.00
CA GLU A 284 -5.35 11.29 6.10
C GLU A 284 -6.67 10.49 6.09
N GLU A 285 -7.80 11.16 5.84
CA GLU A 285 -9.10 10.46 5.74
C GLU A 285 -9.17 9.54 4.51
N MET A 286 -8.65 9.96 3.36
CA MET A 286 -8.55 9.10 2.18
C MET A 286 -7.73 7.83 2.47
N VAL A 287 -6.60 7.96 3.18
CA VAL A 287 -5.77 6.82 3.57
C VAL A 287 -6.49 5.92 4.59
N ARG A 288 -7.17 6.49 5.59
CA ARG A 288 -7.99 5.73 6.53
C ARG A 288 -9.08 4.96 5.80
N TRP A 289 -9.84 5.66 4.94
CA TRP A 289 -11.00 5.14 4.23
C TRP A 289 -10.67 4.01 3.27
N THR A 290 -9.62 4.16 2.50
CA THR A 290 -9.21 3.20 1.48
C THR A 290 -8.42 2.04 2.05
N SER A 291 -7.59 2.27 3.08
CA SER A 291 -6.68 1.27 3.66
C SER A 291 -6.06 0.37 2.58
N PRO A 292 -5.27 0.90 1.62
CA PRO A 292 -4.90 0.19 0.39
C PRO A 292 -4.12 -1.11 0.63
N SER A 293 -3.45 -1.22 1.78
CA SER A 293 -2.81 -2.43 2.27
C SER A 293 -3.43 -2.81 3.61
N PRO A 294 -4.59 -3.52 3.58
CA PRO A 294 -5.48 -3.64 4.73
C PRO A 294 -5.01 -4.62 5.78
N SER A 295 -3.98 -5.39 5.52
CA SER A 295 -3.54 -6.45 6.44
C SER A 295 -2.05 -6.70 6.43
N LYS A 296 -1.54 -7.19 7.55
CA LYS A 296 -0.14 -7.65 7.72
C LYS A 296 -0.12 -8.85 8.67
N ARG A 297 0.75 -9.82 8.36
CA ARG A 297 1.05 -10.91 9.28
C ARG A 297 2.27 -10.58 10.12
N ARG A 298 2.28 -11.12 11.33
CA ARG A 298 3.43 -11.28 12.22
C ARG A 298 3.49 -12.72 12.71
N THR A 299 4.60 -13.09 13.33
CA THR A 299 4.74 -14.39 13.99
C THR A 299 5.15 -14.16 15.44
N ALA A 300 4.46 -14.80 16.38
CA ALA A 300 4.81 -14.72 17.80
C ALA A 300 6.18 -15.38 18.04
N THR A 301 7.12 -14.67 18.67
CA THR A 301 8.45 -15.19 19.01
C THR A 301 8.47 -15.95 20.33
N ARG A 302 7.47 -15.72 21.16
CA ARG A 302 7.27 -16.31 22.49
C ARG A 302 5.78 -16.45 22.78
N ASP A 303 5.44 -17.23 23.80
CA ASP A 303 4.08 -17.27 24.33
C ASP A 303 3.69 -15.88 24.84
N VAL A 304 2.50 -15.43 24.46
CA VAL A 304 1.99 -14.09 24.78
C VAL A 304 0.47 -14.10 24.89
N GLU A 305 -0.07 -13.16 25.65
CA GLU A 305 -1.51 -12.90 25.71
C GLU A 305 -1.83 -11.63 24.92
N LEU A 306 -2.84 -11.72 24.02
CA LEU A 306 -3.37 -10.58 23.26
C LEU A 306 -4.89 -10.62 23.27
N GLY A 307 -5.52 -9.53 23.74
CA GLY A 307 -6.97 -9.45 23.80
C GLY A 307 -7.64 -10.56 24.62
N GLY A 308 -6.97 -11.07 25.65
CA GLY A 308 -7.45 -12.18 26.47
C GLY A 308 -7.25 -13.58 25.86
N CYS A 309 -6.59 -13.70 24.72
CA CYS A 309 -6.26 -14.95 24.05
C CYS A 309 -4.79 -15.31 24.24
N ALA A 310 -4.50 -16.57 24.61
CA ALA A 310 -3.15 -17.08 24.68
C ALA A 310 -2.66 -17.47 23.28
N ILE A 311 -1.54 -16.90 22.85
CA ILE A 311 -0.90 -17.12 21.57
C ILE A 311 0.44 -17.82 21.83
N ASP A 312 0.64 -18.98 21.25
CA ASP A 312 1.88 -19.74 21.44
C ASP A 312 3.00 -19.23 20.52
N ALA A 313 4.24 -19.41 20.95
CA ALA A 313 5.41 -19.12 20.12
C ALA A 313 5.33 -19.86 18.78
N GLY A 314 5.60 -19.15 17.67
CA GLY A 314 5.54 -19.67 16.32
C GLY A 314 4.17 -19.51 15.63
N GLN A 315 3.11 -19.15 16.33
CA GLN A 315 1.81 -18.95 15.72
C GLN A 315 1.76 -17.65 14.90
N LYS A 316 1.01 -17.71 13.79
CA LYS A 316 0.76 -16.56 12.90
C LYS A 316 -0.27 -15.62 13.52
N VAL A 317 -0.02 -14.32 13.45
CA VAL A 317 -0.90 -13.26 13.93
C VAL A 317 -1.17 -12.31 12.75
N GLN A 318 -2.38 -12.37 12.21
CA GLN A 318 -2.82 -11.52 11.10
C GLN A 318 -3.57 -10.31 11.66
N ILE A 319 -3.00 -9.14 11.51
CA ILE A 319 -3.64 -7.87 11.86
C ILE A 319 -4.35 -7.28 10.65
N TRP A 320 -5.50 -6.65 10.88
CA TRP A 320 -6.35 -6.08 9.84
C TRP A 320 -6.48 -4.56 10.01
N GLU A 321 -5.56 -3.82 9.40
CA GLU A 321 -5.56 -2.34 9.42
C GLU A 321 -6.86 -1.76 8.83
N GLY A 322 -7.41 -2.40 7.78
CA GLY A 322 -8.71 -2.02 7.20
C GLY A 322 -9.87 -2.13 8.19
N SER A 323 -9.81 -3.11 9.11
CA SER A 323 -10.77 -3.26 10.20
C SER A 323 -10.50 -2.25 11.33
N ALA A 324 -9.26 -2.15 11.78
CA ALA A 324 -8.84 -1.24 12.86
C ALA A 324 -9.16 0.23 12.52
N ASN A 325 -9.04 0.62 11.25
CA ASN A 325 -9.38 1.96 10.76
C ASN A 325 -10.90 2.25 10.74
N ARG A 326 -11.73 1.26 11.03
CA ARG A 326 -13.19 1.36 11.20
C ARG A 326 -13.65 0.97 12.60
N ASP A 327 -12.75 0.98 13.59
CA ASP A 327 -13.07 0.62 14.96
C ASP A 327 -13.82 1.76 15.68
N PRO A 328 -15.11 1.57 16.07
CA PRO A 328 -15.89 2.60 16.76
C PRO A 328 -15.37 2.96 18.15
N ALA A 329 -14.48 2.13 18.73
CA ALA A 329 -13.80 2.47 19.99
C ALA A 329 -12.81 3.64 19.84
N VAL A 330 -12.37 3.95 18.61
CA VAL A 330 -11.37 4.97 18.32
C VAL A 330 -11.91 6.06 17.40
N PHE A 331 -12.73 5.69 16.42
CA PHE A 331 -13.26 6.61 15.42
C PHE A 331 -14.76 6.84 15.65
N THR A 332 -15.16 8.08 15.90
CA THR A 332 -16.58 8.44 15.89
C THR A 332 -17.11 8.31 14.48
N ASP A 333 -18.29 7.68 14.31
CA ASP A 333 -18.91 7.42 13.00
C ASP A 333 -17.88 6.86 11.98
N PRO A 334 -17.27 5.67 12.28
CA PRO A 334 -16.15 5.14 11.52
C PRO A 334 -16.50 4.86 10.06
N ASP A 335 -17.75 4.62 9.74
CA ASP A 335 -18.28 4.31 8.41
C ASP A 335 -18.78 5.56 7.65
N VAL A 336 -18.47 6.77 8.15
CA VAL A 336 -18.69 8.05 7.48
C VAL A 336 -17.33 8.56 6.98
N PHE A 337 -17.28 8.96 5.70
CA PHE A 337 -16.13 9.65 5.14
C PHE A 337 -16.21 11.13 5.52
N ASP A 338 -15.24 11.60 6.30
CA ASP A 338 -15.19 12.94 6.88
C ASP A 338 -13.80 13.56 6.71
N ILE A 339 -13.65 14.47 5.74
CA ILE A 339 -12.37 15.10 5.40
C ILE A 339 -11.80 16.02 6.50
N ASP A 340 -12.62 16.42 7.48
CA ASP A 340 -12.18 17.21 8.64
C ASP A 340 -12.08 16.38 9.93
N ARG A 341 -12.07 15.06 9.82
CA ARG A 341 -11.96 14.14 10.97
C ARG A 341 -10.78 14.46 11.86
N LYS A 342 -11.05 14.76 13.14
CA LYS A 342 -10.07 15.05 14.20
C LYS A 342 -10.53 14.48 15.54
N PRO A 343 -9.70 13.63 16.20
CA PRO A 343 -8.45 13.07 15.72
C PRO A 343 -8.65 12.00 14.63
N ASN A 344 -7.62 11.77 13.80
CA ASN A 344 -7.60 10.70 12.80
C ASN A 344 -6.33 9.84 12.94
N PRO A 345 -6.21 9.02 14.02
CA PRO A 345 -5.02 8.23 14.30
C PRO A 345 -5.00 6.92 13.49
N HIS A 346 -5.29 6.95 12.20
CA HIS A 346 -5.40 5.75 11.38
C HIS A 346 -4.09 4.95 11.29
N LEU A 347 -4.21 3.66 11.05
CA LEU A 347 -3.10 2.72 10.89
C LEU A 347 -2.76 2.42 9.42
N GLY A 348 -3.27 3.19 8.45
CA GLY A 348 -3.05 2.94 7.02
C GLY A 348 -1.60 3.07 6.57
N PHE A 349 -0.71 3.64 7.39
CA PHE A 349 0.73 3.63 7.21
C PHE A 349 1.46 2.69 8.18
N GLY A 350 0.73 1.84 8.90
CA GLY A 350 1.29 1.03 9.98
C GLY A 350 1.71 1.87 11.19
N GLN A 351 2.43 1.23 12.11
CA GLN A 351 3.01 1.86 13.30
C GLN A 351 4.34 1.17 13.70
N GLY A 352 5.08 1.78 14.65
CA GLY A 352 6.31 1.22 15.20
C GLY A 352 7.48 1.26 14.19
N VAL A 353 8.37 0.30 14.31
CA VAL A 353 9.62 0.24 13.53
C VAL A 353 9.37 0.11 12.02
N HIS A 354 8.27 -0.52 11.63
CA HIS A 354 7.84 -0.69 10.25
C HIS A 354 6.86 0.39 9.73
N TYR A 355 6.73 1.52 10.44
CA TYR A 355 5.96 2.65 9.91
C TYR A 355 6.36 2.97 8.48
N CYS A 356 5.38 3.21 7.59
CA CYS A 356 5.63 3.35 6.14
C CYS A 356 6.76 4.34 5.83
N LEU A 357 7.77 3.86 5.12
CA LEU A 357 8.93 4.67 4.72
C LEU A 357 8.53 5.80 3.78
N GLY A 358 7.59 5.52 2.85
CA GLY A 358 7.08 6.46 1.85
C GLY A 358 5.94 7.35 2.32
N ALA A 359 5.53 7.32 3.61
CA ALA A 359 4.33 8.01 4.09
C ALA A 359 4.28 9.51 3.74
N ASN A 360 5.43 10.21 3.86
CA ASN A 360 5.50 11.63 3.53
C ASN A 360 5.41 11.89 2.02
N LEU A 361 5.96 10.99 1.21
CA LEU A 361 5.85 11.07 -0.24
C LEU A 361 4.40 10.80 -0.69
N ALA A 362 3.78 9.74 -0.21
CA ALA A 362 2.39 9.42 -0.52
C ALA A 362 1.43 10.57 -0.16
N ARG A 363 1.62 11.20 1.02
CA ARG A 363 0.86 12.40 1.41
C ARG A 363 1.07 13.57 0.45
N LEU A 364 2.30 13.77 0.01
CA LEU A 364 2.61 14.80 -0.97
C LEU A 364 1.96 14.50 -2.32
N GLU A 365 2.04 13.28 -2.80
CA GLU A 365 1.45 12.85 -4.06
C GLU A 365 -0.08 13.03 -4.06
N LEU A 366 -0.76 12.56 -3.01
CA LEU A 366 -2.19 12.76 -2.87
C LEU A 366 -2.54 14.25 -2.82
N ARG A 367 -1.84 15.02 -1.98
CA ARG A 367 -2.10 16.45 -1.83
C ARG A 367 -1.96 17.20 -3.15
N VAL A 368 -0.84 17.07 -3.83
CA VAL A 368 -0.56 17.77 -5.09
C VAL A 368 -1.54 17.34 -6.19
N LEU A 369 -1.84 16.04 -6.26
CA LEU A 369 -2.79 15.55 -7.25
C LEU A 369 -4.18 16.14 -7.01
N PHE A 370 -4.70 16.11 -5.79
CA PHE A 370 -6.05 16.63 -5.51
C PHE A 370 -6.12 18.16 -5.59
N GLU A 371 -5.05 18.90 -5.25
CA GLU A 371 -4.96 20.34 -5.52
C GLU A 371 -5.16 20.65 -7.01
N GLU A 372 -4.40 20.00 -7.88
CA GLU A 372 -4.46 20.24 -9.32
C GLU A 372 -5.75 19.68 -9.96
N LEU A 373 -6.22 18.52 -9.47
CA LEU A 373 -7.44 17.87 -9.96
C LEU A 373 -8.66 18.76 -9.72
N LEU A 374 -8.86 19.23 -8.48
CA LEU A 374 -10.01 20.03 -8.09
C LEU A 374 -10.01 21.41 -8.74
N ALA A 375 -8.82 21.98 -8.96
CA ALA A 375 -8.69 23.25 -9.68
C ALA A 375 -9.01 23.13 -11.17
N ARG A 376 -8.66 21.99 -11.81
CA ARG A 376 -8.74 21.81 -13.26
C ARG A 376 -9.98 21.07 -13.75
N LEU A 377 -10.47 20.12 -12.96
CA LEU A 377 -11.58 19.22 -13.29
C LEU A 377 -12.64 19.28 -12.17
N PRO A 378 -13.29 20.41 -11.96
CA PRO A 378 -14.12 20.64 -10.76
C PRO A 378 -15.42 19.82 -10.72
N ASP A 379 -15.90 19.31 -11.84
CA ASP A 379 -17.15 18.55 -11.96
C ASP A 379 -16.93 17.09 -12.37
N LEU A 380 -15.76 16.54 -12.02
CA LEU A 380 -15.42 15.14 -12.31
C LEU A 380 -16.47 14.21 -11.69
N GLN A 381 -16.97 13.27 -12.50
CA GLN A 381 -17.98 12.29 -12.12
C GLN A 381 -17.70 10.93 -12.76
N LEU A 382 -18.29 9.87 -12.21
CA LEU A 382 -18.21 8.55 -12.85
C LEU A 382 -18.90 8.60 -14.22
N ALA A 383 -18.27 7.96 -15.20
CA ALA A 383 -18.81 7.80 -16.56
C ALA A 383 -19.63 6.51 -16.72
N THR A 384 -19.93 5.80 -15.63
CA THR A 384 -20.66 4.54 -15.62
C THR A 384 -21.47 4.38 -14.34
N ASP A 385 -22.62 3.71 -14.46
CA ASP A 385 -23.44 3.28 -13.30
C ASP A 385 -23.17 1.82 -12.90
N VAL A 386 -22.22 1.15 -13.59
CA VAL A 386 -21.87 -0.24 -13.29
C VAL A 386 -20.85 -0.29 -12.14
N GLU A 387 -20.97 -1.31 -11.28
CA GLU A 387 -19.99 -1.58 -10.24
C GLU A 387 -18.58 -1.67 -10.83
N LEU A 388 -17.63 -0.99 -10.20
CA LEU A 388 -16.26 -0.92 -10.68
C LEU A 388 -15.54 -2.24 -10.38
N PRO A 389 -14.84 -2.84 -11.35
CA PRO A 389 -14.10 -4.07 -11.15
C PRO A 389 -12.96 -3.86 -10.15
N ARG A 390 -12.82 -4.82 -9.24
CA ARG A 390 -11.79 -4.82 -8.21
C ARG A 390 -10.93 -6.06 -8.30
N ARG A 391 -9.67 -5.91 -7.93
CA ARG A 391 -8.77 -7.04 -7.77
C ARG A 391 -9.18 -7.84 -6.53
N ARG A 392 -9.27 -9.15 -6.67
CA ARG A 392 -9.46 -10.07 -5.55
C ARG A 392 -8.17 -10.18 -4.75
N GLY A 393 -8.19 -9.78 -3.51
CA GLY A 393 -7.01 -9.86 -2.64
C GLY A 393 -7.26 -9.24 -1.28
N ASN A 394 -6.55 -9.74 -0.28
CA ASN A 394 -6.64 -9.28 1.11
C ASN A 394 -5.34 -8.64 1.63
N PHE A 395 -4.31 -8.54 0.79
CA PHE A 395 -3.02 -7.92 1.12
C PHE A 395 -2.88 -6.50 0.52
N VAL A 396 -3.27 -6.32 -0.74
CA VAL A 396 -3.42 -5.01 -1.39
C VAL A 396 -4.78 -4.98 -2.05
N LEU A 397 -5.61 -4.03 -1.63
CA LEU A 397 -6.90 -3.77 -2.26
C LEU A 397 -6.70 -2.88 -3.47
N GLY A 398 -7.39 -3.17 -4.57
CA GLY A 398 -7.24 -2.38 -5.78
C GLY A 398 -8.48 -2.37 -6.66
N LEU A 399 -8.67 -1.23 -7.31
CA LEU A 399 -9.55 -1.09 -8.45
C LEU A 399 -8.82 -1.52 -9.71
N GLU A 400 -9.54 -1.98 -10.72
CA GLU A 400 -8.97 -2.29 -12.04
C GLU A 400 -9.15 -1.13 -13.01
N HIS A 401 -10.29 -0.45 -12.94
CA HIS A 401 -10.66 0.70 -13.77
C HIS A 401 -11.50 1.70 -12.97
N VAL A 402 -11.35 2.99 -13.27
CA VAL A 402 -12.19 4.08 -12.75
C VAL A 402 -12.54 5.03 -13.91
N PRO A 403 -13.53 4.67 -14.73
CA PRO A 403 -13.95 5.51 -15.85
C PRO A 403 -14.66 6.77 -15.32
N VAL A 404 -14.15 7.93 -15.70
CA VAL A 404 -14.67 9.24 -15.30
C VAL A 404 -14.82 10.16 -16.49
N THR A 405 -15.59 11.22 -16.32
CA THR A 405 -15.77 12.30 -17.29
C THR A 405 -15.92 13.63 -16.59
N PHE A 406 -15.72 14.73 -17.30
CA PHE A 406 -15.94 16.08 -16.84
C PHE A 406 -16.54 16.95 -17.94
N THR A 407 -17.25 18.02 -17.57
CA THR A 407 -17.98 18.85 -18.54
C THR A 407 -17.03 19.70 -19.38
N PRO A 408 -17.23 19.82 -20.71
CA PRO A 408 -16.50 20.76 -21.54
C PRO A 408 -16.65 22.20 -21.04
N GLY A 409 -15.51 22.90 -20.88
CA GLY A 409 -15.49 24.29 -20.41
C GLY A 409 -15.42 24.48 -18.89
N ALA A 410 -15.47 23.39 -18.12
CA ALA A 410 -15.24 23.44 -16.66
C ALA A 410 -13.74 23.63 -16.30
N ARG A 411 -12.84 23.44 -17.26
CA ARG A 411 -11.39 23.57 -17.07
C ARG A 411 -11.03 25.02 -16.73
N VAL A 412 -10.50 25.24 -15.54
CA VAL A 412 -9.93 26.53 -15.16
C VAL A 412 -8.48 26.59 -15.60
N ALA A 413 -8.09 27.67 -16.30
CA ALA A 413 -6.76 27.84 -16.89
C ALA A 413 -5.64 28.00 -15.82
#